data_121f7d200867f6d962938696b7489959
#
_entry.id   121f7d200867f6d962938696b7489959
#
_cell.length_a   1.000
_cell.length_b   1.000
_cell.length_c   1.000
_cell.angle_alpha   90.00
_cell.angle_beta   90.00
_cell.angle_gamma   90.00
#
_symmetry.space_group_name_H-M   'P 1'
#
loop_
_entity.id
_entity.type
_entity.pdbx_description
1 polymer ?
#
loop_
_entity_poly.entity_id
_entity_poly.type
_entity_poly.pdbx_seq_one_letter_code
_entity_poly.pdbx_strand_id
1 'polypeptide(L)'
;MDSRADDDHHRRPPRRDWRDTVRDAADLALVGILTVLAALPVLTAGTSVGTASAAVHDWLATGSWPTARQTLSRFGRGLLPGLPVALLGLVAVGLLAADLVALGTGRVPGGALALSVTTVVAAGLLGYAAAVVVEVGRTGGTGWRSAASRAARICLDHPAHGAALAGTSVVAALLGVLVTPVAVPILAGYALAAVHAVARRRSVVEAELS
;
A
#
# COMPACT_ATOMS: atom_id res chain seq x y z
N MET A 1 16.01 -48.96 -22.22
CA MET A 1 15.40 -48.58 -20.94
C MET A 1 16.29 -47.56 -20.32
N ASP A 2 16.26 -46.30 -20.82
CA ASP A 2 16.99 -45.20 -20.16
C ASP A 2 16.59 -43.85 -20.78
N SER A 3 15.29 -43.51 -20.66
CA SER A 3 14.73 -42.23 -21.17
C SER A 3 14.19 -41.31 -20.06
N ARG A 4 14.51 -41.58 -18.80
CA ARG A 4 14.05 -40.77 -17.68
C ARG A 4 15.08 -39.83 -17.06
N ALA A 5 16.33 -39.96 -17.48
CA ALA A 5 17.43 -39.13 -16.94
C ALA A 5 17.58 -37.75 -17.63
N ASP A 6 16.98 -37.58 -18.81
CA ASP A 6 17.17 -36.35 -19.63
C ASP A 6 16.11 -35.27 -19.36
N ASP A 7 15.01 -35.59 -18.67
CA ASP A 7 13.90 -34.64 -18.40
C ASP A 7 14.10 -33.76 -17.18
N ASP A 8 15.07 -34.09 -16.32
CA ASP A 8 15.28 -33.33 -15.04
C ASP A 8 16.20 -32.11 -15.18
N HIS A 9 16.85 -31.94 -16.34
CA HIS A 9 17.74 -30.79 -16.58
C HIS A 9 17.04 -29.52 -17.05
N HIS A 10 15.73 -29.56 -17.34
CA HIS A 10 15.00 -28.42 -17.88
C HIS A 10 14.16 -27.64 -16.87
N ARG A 11 14.16 -28.01 -15.59
CA ARG A 11 13.38 -27.32 -14.54
C ARG A 11 14.18 -26.43 -13.59
N ARG A 12 15.34 -25.93 -14.02
CA ARG A 12 15.95 -24.84 -13.27
C ARG A 12 15.12 -23.58 -13.48
N PRO A 13 14.55 -22.96 -12.39
CA PRO A 13 13.86 -21.70 -12.56
C PRO A 13 14.82 -20.70 -13.20
N PRO A 14 14.35 -19.90 -14.18
CA PRO A 14 15.20 -18.93 -14.86
C PRO A 14 15.87 -18.07 -13.78
N ARG A 15 17.19 -18.02 -13.78
CA ARG A 15 17.96 -17.12 -12.91
C ARG A 15 17.45 -15.72 -13.21
N ARG A 16 16.78 -15.10 -12.22
CA ARG A 16 16.43 -13.69 -12.30
C ARG A 16 17.71 -12.91 -12.55
N ASP A 17 17.81 -12.32 -13.73
CA ASP A 17 18.95 -11.50 -14.12
C ASP A 17 18.86 -10.18 -13.30
N TRP A 18 20.00 -9.62 -12.90
CA TRP A 18 20.07 -8.34 -12.20
C TRP A 18 19.36 -7.23 -13.01
N ARG A 19 19.35 -7.35 -14.34
CA ARG A 19 18.64 -6.44 -15.25
C ARG A 19 17.13 -6.45 -15.01
N ASP A 20 16.55 -7.61 -14.75
CA ASP A 20 15.11 -7.74 -14.45
C ASP A 20 14.81 -7.08 -13.11
N THR A 21 15.68 -7.24 -12.10
CA THR A 21 15.53 -6.58 -10.81
C THR A 21 15.62 -5.05 -10.92
N VAL A 22 16.54 -4.52 -11.72
CA VAL A 22 16.64 -3.07 -11.97
C VAL A 22 15.43 -2.53 -12.70
N ARG A 23 14.92 -3.28 -13.67
CA ARG A 23 13.71 -2.92 -14.42
C ARG A 23 12.49 -2.87 -13.50
N ASP A 24 12.28 -3.91 -12.69
CA ASP A 24 11.19 -3.95 -11.70
C ASP A 24 11.28 -2.79 -10.72
N ALA A 25 12.48 -2.45 -10.26
CA ALA A 25 12.72 -1.31 -9.37
C ALA A 25 12.39 0.03 -10.05
N ALA A 26 12.77 0.21 -11.30
CA ALA A 26 12.44 1.40 -12.08
C ALA A 26 10.94 1.54 -12.34
N ASP A 27 10.26 0.44 -12.64
CA ASP A 27 8.81 0.41 -12.85
C ASP A 27 8.06 0.78 -11.57
N LEU A 28 8.49 0.26 -10.41
CA LEU A 28 7.92 0.64 -9.10
C LEU A 28 8.14 2.12 -8.78
N ALA A 29 9.32 2.65 -9.07
CA ALA A 29 9.61 4.08 -8.91
C ALA A 29 8.70 4.93 -9.82
N LEU A 30 8.51 4.51 -11.07
CA LEU A 30 7.63 5.18 -12.02
C LEU A 30 6.17 5.19 -11.54
N VAL A 31 5.66 4.06 -11.06
CA VAL A 31 4.31 3.97 -10.48
C VAL A 31 4.18 4.91 -9.29
N GLY A 32 5.18 4.97 -8.41
CA GLY A 32 5.20 5.90 -7.28
C GLY A 32 5.15 7.37 -7.73
N ILE A 33 5.98 7.75 -8.71
CA ILE A 33 6.01 9.11 -9.27
C ILE A 33 4.65 9.48 -9.88
N LEU A 34 4.09 8.61 -10.72
CA LEU A 34 2.79 8.83 -11.35
C LEU A 34 1.68 8.93 -10.31
N THR A 35 1.73 8.12 -9.25
CA THR A 35 0.75 8.16 -8.16
C THR A 35 0.79 9.50 -7.44
N VAL A 36 1.97 10.00 -7.09
CA VAL A 36 2.12 11.29 -6.40
C VAL A 36 1.72 12.44 -7.31
N LEU A 37 2.14 12.45 -8.58
CA LEU A 37 1.73 13.48 -9.54
C LEU A 37 0.21 13.49 -9.74
N ALA A 38 -0.41 12.32 -9.87
CA ALA A 38 -1.87 12.21 -10.01
C ALA A 38 -2.62 12.51 -8.71
N ALA A 39 -1.95 12.47 -7.55
CA ALA A 39 -2.50 12.84 -6.25
C ALA A 39 -2.29 14.32 -5.90
N LEU A 40 -1.50 15.07 -6.68
CA LEU A 40 -1.28 16.50 -6.44
C LEU A 40 -2.58 17.32 -6.31
N PRO A 41 -3.61 17.11 -7.15
CA PRO A 41 -4.94 17.56 -6.80
C PRO A 41 -5.46 16.65 -5.70
N VAL A 42 -5.54 17.12 -4.47
CA VAL A 42 -5.94 16.33 -3.28
C VAL A 42 -7.21 15.50 -3.51
N LEU A 43 -8.12 16.01 -4.35
CA LEU A 43 -9.36 15.34 -4.71
C LEU A 43 -9.15 14.02 -5.51
N THR A 44 -8.04 13.87 -6.20
CA THR A 44 -7.72 12.67 -6.98
C THR A 44 -6.85 11.67 -6.22
N ALA A 45 -6.42 12.01 -4.98
CA ALA A 45 -5.52 11.17 -4.20
C ALA A 45 -6.09 9.76 -3.96
N GLY A 46 -7.38 9.64 -3.61
CA GLY A 46 -8.04 8.34 -3.42
C GLY A 46 -7.99 7.48 -4.69
N THR A 47 -8.29 8.09 -5.85
CA THR A 47 -8.26 7.40 -7.14
C THR A 47 -6.84 7.00 -7.54
N SER A 48 -5.87 7.88 -7.33
CA SER A 48 -4.46 7.61 -7.63
C SER A 48 -3.94 6.41 -6.86
N VAL A 49 -4.17 6.40 -5.54
CA VAL A 49 -3.79 5.29 -4.67
C VAL A 49 -4.51 4.00 -5.05
N GLY A 50 -5.82 4.05 -5.32
CA GLY A 50 -6.59 2.88 -5.74
C GLY A 50 -6.10 2.30 -7.07
N THR A 51 -5.82 3.13 -8.06
CA THR A 51 -5.30 2.71 -9.36
C THR A 51 -3.89 2.13 -9.26
N ALA A 52 -3.01 2.76 -8.49
CA ALA A 52 -1.65 2.28 -8.25
C ALA A 52 -1.67 0.95 -7.49
N SER A 53 -2.52 0.82 -6.47
CA SER A 53 -2.71 -0.43 -5.72
C SER A 53 -3.16 -1.57 -6.63
N ALA A 54 -4.12 -1.32 -7.54
CA ALA A 54 -4.56 -2.30 -8.53
C ALA A 54 -3.45 -2.68 -9.51
N ALA A 55 -2.64 -1.72 -9.96
CA ALA A 55 -1.51 -1.99 -10.85
C ALA A 55 -0.43 -2.86 -10.17
N VAL A 56 -0.08 -2.56 -8.92
CA VAL A 56 0.86 -3.36 -8.12
C VAL A 56 0.28 -4.76 -7.85
N HIS A 57 -1.01 -4.87 -7.57
CA HIS A 57 -1.66 -6.17 -7.36
C HIS A 57 -1.57 -7.04 -8.62
N ASP A 58 -1.91 -6.49 -9.79
CA ASP A 58 -1.83 -7.20 -11.07
C ASP A 58 -0.39 -7.64 -11.37
N TRP A 59 0.58 -6.73 -11.20
CA TRP A 59 2.00 -7.07 -11.40
C TRP A 59 2.45 -8.21 -10.49
N LEU A 60 2.10 -8.17 -9.22
CA LEU A 60 2.43 -9.25 -8.29
C LEU A 60 1.71 -10.58 -8.62
N ALA A 61 0.54 -10.53 -9.24
CA ALA A 61 -0.25 -11.71 -9.58
C ALA A 61 0.19 -12.34 -10.91
N THR A 62 0.51 -11.52 -11.92
CA THR A 62 0.75 -11.96 -13.30
C THR A 62 2.21 -11.81 -13.76
N GLY A 63 3.04 -11.10 -12.99
CA GLY A 63 4.41 -10.73 -13.39
C GLY A 63 4.48 -9.66 -14.49
N SER A 64 3.34 -9.08 -14.88
CA SER A 64 3.26 -8.06 -15.94
C SER A 64 2.50 -6.82 -15.49
N TRP A 65 2.98 -5.64 -15.93
CA TRP A 65 2.31 -4.38 -15.66
C TRP A 65 1.06 -4.20 -16.54
N PRO A 66 -0.02 -3.62 -16.01
CA PRO A 66 -1.18 -3.28 -16.82
C PRO A 66 -0.82 -2.24 -17.88
N THR A 67 -1.51 -2.28 -19.02
CA THR A 67 -1.29 -1.29 -20.09
C THR A 67 -1.70 0.11 -19.66
N ALA A 68 -1.07 1.15 -20.22
CA ALA A 68 -1.41 2.54 -19.93
C ALA A 68 -2.91 2.84 -20.14
N ARG A 69 -3.53 2.25 -21.18
CA ARG A 69 -4.96 2.37 -21.45
C ARG A 69 -5.83 1.79 -20.33
N GLN A 70 -5.45 0.62 -19.81
CA GLN A 70 -6.16 -0.02 -18.68
C GLN A 70 -6.04 0.83 -17.41
N THR A 71 -4.83 1.32 -17.11
CA THR A 71 -4.56 2.18 -15.96
C THR A 71 -5.37 3.48 -16.04
N LEU A 72 -5.39 4.15 -17.19
CA LEU A 72 -6.16 5.38 -17.40
C LEU A 72 -7.67 5.14 -17.30
N SER A 73 -8.16 4.04 -17.85
CA SER A 73 -9.57 3.64 -17.73
C SER A 73 -9.98 3.36 -16.27
N ARG A 74 -9.10 2.70 -15.47
CA ARG A 74 -9.33 2.49 -14.03
C ARG A 74 -9.34 3.81 -13.27
N PHE A 75 -8.38 4.70 -13.57
CA PHE A 75 -8.31 6.02 -12.98
C PHE A 75 -9.61 6.81 -13.24
N GLY A 76 -10.07 6.88 -14.48
CA GLY A 76 -11.29 7.58 -14.82
C GLY A 76 -12.53 7.03 -14.09
N ARG A 77 -12.67 5.70 -14.01
CA ARG A 77 -13.78 5.06 -13.28
C ARG A 77 -13.69 5.21 -11.77
N GLY A 78 -12.48 5.36 -11.24
CA GLY A 78 -12.21 5.55 -9.82
C GLY A 78 -12.44 6.98 -9.33
N LEU A 79 -12.57 7.99 -10.20
CA LEU A 79 -12.64 9.42 -9.81
C LEU A 79 -13.80 9.69 -8.85
N LEU A 80 -15.02 9.33 -9.22
CA LEU A 80 -16.21 9.58 -8.38
C LEU A 80 -16.16 8.80 -7.05
N PRO A 81 -15.89 7.48 -7.03
CA PRO A 81 -15.83 6.75 -5.76
C PRO A 81 -14.59 7.08 -4.92
N GLY A 82 -13.53 7.62 -5.51
CA GLY A 82 -12.30 8.03 -4.81
C GLY A 82 -12.41 9.38 -4.09
N LEU A 83 -13.30 10.27 -4.53
CA LEU A 83 -13.50 11.60 -3.95
C LEU A 83 -13.83 11.58 -2.43
N PRO A 84 -14.85 10.84 -1.96
CA PRO A 84 -15.17 10.82 -0.53
C PRO A 84 -14.04 10.21 0.30
N VAL A 85 -13.28 9.29 -0.27
CA VAL A 85 -12.12 8.69 0.41
C VAL A 85 -10.98 9.68 0.54
N ALA A 86 -10.68 10.44 -0.52
CA ALA A 86 -9.68 11.49 -0.49
C ALA A 86 -10.03 12.56 0.55
N LEU A 87 -11.29 13.00 0.59
CA LEU A 87 -11.77 13.99 1.55
C LEU A 87 -11.70 13.46 2.99
N LEU A 88 -12.16 12.23 3.22
CA LEU A 88 -12.10 11.60 4.53
C LEU A 88 -10.63 11.44 5.00
N GLY A 89 -9.75 11.00 4.10
CA GLY A 89 -8.32 10.89 4.38
C GLY A 89 -7.69 12.23 4.72
N LEU A 90 -8.00 13.29 3.97
CA LEU A 90 -7.52 14.65 4.24
C LEU A 90 -7.96 15.15 5.62
N VAL A 91 -9.24 14.97 5.95
CA VAL A 91 -9.78 15.36 7.27
C VAL A 91 -9.11 14.56 8.39
N ALA A 92 -8.98 13.23 8.23
CA ALA A 92 -8.34 12.38 9.23
C ALA A 92 -6.86 12.76 9.46
N VAL A 93 -6.09 12.96 8.39
CA VAL A 93 -4.68 13.37 8.47
C VAL A 93 -4.58 14.78 9.09
N GLY A 94 -5.44 15.72 8.68
CA GLY A 94 -5.45 17.07 9.23
C GLY A 94 -5.75 17.10 10.72
N LEU A 95 -6.75 16.35 11.18
CA LEU A 95 -7.09 16.24 12.60
C LEU A 95 -5.97 15.59 13.42
N LEU A 96 -5.40 14.47 12.93
CA LEU A 96 -4.28 13.82 13.61
C LEU A 96 -3.05 14.72 13.69
N ALA A 97 -2.74 15.44 12.62
CA ALA A 97 -1.62 16.37 12.61
C ALA A 97 -1.85 17.52 13.60
N ALA A 98 -3.05 18.09 13.62
CA ALA A 98 -3.42 19.14 14.57
C ALA A 98 -3.34 18.66 16.03
N ASP A 99 -3.83 17.45 16.31
CA ASP A 99 -3.79 16.84 17.64
C ASP A 99 -2.34 16.58 18.10
N LEU A 100 -1.52 15.98 17.24
CA LEU A 100 -0.11 15.74 17.55
C LEU A 100 0.67 17.04 17.79
N VAL A 101 0.41 18.10 17.01
CA VAL A 101 1.02 19.42 17.22
C VAL A 101 0.55 20.04 18.52
N ALA A 102 -0.75 19.98 18.83
CA ALA A 102 -1.31 20.53 20.06
C ALA A 102 -0.74 19.84 21.31
N LEU A 103 -0.65 18.50 21.29
CA LEU A 103 -0.04 17.71 22.37
C LEU A 103 1.47 17.96 22.48
N GLY A 104 2.19 17.99 21.36
CA GLY A 104 3.64 18.19 21.32
C GLY A 104 4.07 19.59 21.78
N THR A 105 3.22 20.61 21.59
CA THR A 105 3.45 21.99 22.06
C THR A 105 2.99 22.26 23.51
N GLY A 106 2.48 21.23 24.21
CA GLY A 106 1.99 21.37 25.60
C GLY A 106 0.72 22.21 25.75
N ARG A 107 0.00 22.49 24.65
CA ARG A 107 -1.25 23.29 24.68
C ARG A 107 -2.42 22.53 25.29
N VAL A 108 -2.35 21.20 25.33
CA VAL A 108 -3.41 20.34 25.86
C VAL A 108 -2.89 19.64 27.11
N PRO A 109 -3.64 19.69 28.25
CA PRO A 109 -3.29 18.92 29.44
C PRO A 109 -3.45 17.43 29.16
N GLY A 110 -2.46 16.62 29.58
CA GLY A 110 -2.45 15.15 29.34
C GLY A 110 -1.07 14.57 29.09
N GLY A 111 -0.10 15.42 28.72
CA GLY A 111 1.32 15.08 28.67
C GLY A 111 1.65 13.84 27.83
N ALA A 112 2.65 13.08 28.27
CA ALA A 112 3.18 11.92 27.57
C ALA A 112 2.15 10.79 27.36
N LEU A 113 1.19 10.62 28.27
CA LEU A 113 0.17 9.58 28.14
C LEU A 113 -0.76 9.87 26.95
N ALA A 114 -1.30 11.09 26.85
CA ALA A 114 -2.16 11.46 25.72
C ALA A 114 -1.41 11.34 24.38
N LEU A 115 -0.18 11.83 24.32
CA LEU A 115 0.67 11.70 23.14
C LEU A 115 0.89 10.24 22.74
N SER A 116 1.17 9.36 23.71
CA SER A 116 1.36 7.92 23.45
C SER A 116 0.09 7.28 22.91
N VAL A 117 -1.07 7.56 23.51
CA VAL A 117 -2.36 7.02 23.04
C VAL A 117 -2.66 7.50 21.62
N THR A 118 -2.54 8.79 21.36
CA THR A 118 -2.75 9.36 20.01
C THR A 118 -1.80 8.73 18.98
N THR A 119 -0.53 8.52 19.33
CA THR A 119 0.44 7.89 18.44
C THR A 119 0.06 6.45 18.13
N VAL A 120 -0.37 5.67 19.11
CA VAL A 120 -0.84 4.29 18.91
C VAL A 120 -2.09 4.24 18.03
N VAL A 121 -3.05 5.14 18.28
CA VAL A 121 -4.27 5.26 17.45
C VAL A 121 -3.90 5.64 16.02
N ALA A 122 -3.00 6.60 15.82
CA ALA A 122 -2.53 7.01 14.50
C ALA A 122 -1.85 5.85 13.75
N ALA A 123 -1.00 5.07 14.43
CA ALA A 123 -0.35 3.89 13.85
C ALA A 123 -1.39 2.82 13.48
N GLY A 124 -2.39 2.57 14.31
CA GLY A 124 -3.50 1.66 14.03
C GLY A 124 -4.32 2.08 12.80
N LEU A 125 -4.62 3.38 12.69
CA LEU A 125 -5.32 3.94 11.52
C LEU A 125 -4.49 3.83 10.24
N LEU A 126 -3.17 4.02 10.31
CA LEU A 126 -2.27 3.80 9.18
C LEU A 126 -2.28 2.33 8.73
N GLY A 127 -2.23 1.38 9.66
CA GLY A 127 -2.32 -0.05 9.36
C GLY A 127 -3.66 -0.43 8.73
N TYR A 128 -4.76 0.11 9.26
CA TYR A 128 -6.08 -0.07 8.69
C TYR A 128 -6.18 0.52 7.27
N ALA A 129 -5.69 1.75 7.07
CA ALA A 129 -5.68 2.39 5.76
C ALA A 129 -4.87 1.58 4.75
N ALA A 130 -3.71 1.04 5.16
CA ALA A 130 -2.90 0.15 4.32
C ALA A 130 -3.67 -1.13 3.93
N ALA A 131 -4.39 -1.75 4.89
CA ALA A 131 -5.24 -2.91 4.60
C ALA A 131 -6.36 -2.56 3.60
N VAL A 132 -7.01 -1.41 3.76
CA VAL A 132 -8.03 -0.92 2.81
C VAL A 132 -7.44 -0.73 1.42
N VAL A 133 -6.26 -0.12 1.30
CA VAL A 133 -5.57 0.10 0.02
C VAL A 133 -5.28 -1.24 -0.68
N VAL A 134 -4.80 -2.26 0.04
CA VAL A 134 -4.58 -3.60 -0.52
C VAL A 134 -5.89 -4.21 -1.02
N GLU A 135 -6.96 -4.12 -0.22
CA GLU A 135 -8.27 -4.68 -0.60
C GLU A 135 -8.90 -3.96 -1.80
N VAL A 136 -8.70 -2.64 -1.91
CA VAL A 136 -9.11 -1.87 -3.09
C VAL A 136 -8.32 -2.30 -4.33
N GLY A 137 -7.03 -2.57 -4.20
CA GLY A 137 -6.21 -3.13 -5.28
C GLY A 137 -6.78 -4.40 -5.87
N ARG A 138 -7.26 -5.31 -5.02
CA ARG A 138 -7.91 -6.57 -5.42
C ARG A 138 -9.21 -6.38 -6.21
N THR A 139 -9.88 -5.24 -6.03
CA THR A 139 -11.13 -4.90 -6.72
C THR A 139 -10.92 -3.97 -7.92
N GLY A 140 -9.69 -3.89 -8.43
CA GLY A 140 -9.37 -3.08 -9.60
C GLY A 140 -9.40 -1.57 -9.36
N GLY A 141 -9.19 -1.12 -8.11
CA GLY A 141 -9.13 0.29 -7.73
C GLY A 141 -10.48 0.93 -7.38
N THR A 142 -11.53 0.12 -7.26
CA THR A 142 -12.90 0.54 -6.94
C THR A 142 -13.43 -0.23 -5.73
N GLY A 143 -14.66 0.04 -5.29
CA GLY A 143 -15.29 -0.74 -4.22
C GLY A 143 -14.77 -0.43 -2.81
N TRP A 144 -14.46 0.83 -2.53
CA TRP A 144 -13.90 1.31 -1.26
C TRP A 144 -14.67 0.87 -0.02
N ARG A 145 -16.02 0.92 -0.03
CA ARG A 145 -16.84 0.50 1.13
C ARG A 145 -16.67 -0.99 1.44
N SER A 146 -16.72 -1.83 0.43
CA SER A 146 -16.52 -3.28 0.62
C SER A 146 -15.08 -3.61 1.02
N ALA A 147 -14.10 -2.89 0.48
CA ALA A 147 -12.70 -3.01 0.88
C ALA A 147 -12.49 -2.60 2.34
N ALA A 148 -13.07 -1.47 2.77
CA ALA A 148 -12.99 -1.01 4.14
C ALA A 148 -13.61 -2.02 5.13
N SER A 149 -14.80 -2.57 4.81
CA SER A 149 -15.42 -3.58 5.68
C SER A 149 -14.65 -4.90 5.73
N ARG A 150 -14.02 -5.33 4.64
CA ARG A 150 -13.13 -6.50 4.64
C ARG A 150 -11.85 -6.23 5.43
N ALA A 151 -11.21 -5.08 5.22
CA ALA A 151 -10.02 -4.68 5.95
C ALA A 151 -10.28 -4.62 7.46
N ALA A 152 -11.43 -4.06 7.89
CA ALA A 152 -11.81 -4.02 9.29
C ALA A 152 -11.91 -5.43 9.89
N ARG A 153 -12.61 -6.35 9.24
CA ARG A 153 -12.67 -7.75 9.68
C ARG A 153 -11.29 -8.39 9.78
N ILE A 154 -10.47 -8.22 8.75
CA ILE A 154 -9.11 -8.77 8.73
C ILE A 154 -8.28 -8.23 9.91
N CYS A 155 -8.35 -6.94 10.21
CA CYS A 155 -7.61 -6.35 11.32
C CYS A 155 -8.12 -6.81 12.69
N LEU A 156 -9.44 -7.05 12.83
CA LEU A 156 -10.06 -7.53 14.07
C LEU A 156 -9.78 -9.02 14.30
N ASP A 157 -9.93 -9.84 13.26
CA ASP A 157 -9.72 -11.29 13.36
C ASP A 157 -8.23 -11.64 13.51
N HIS A 158 -7.34 -10.80 12.96
CA HIS A 158 -5.90 -11.03 12.95
C HIS A 158 -5.12 -9.75 13.31
N PRO A 159 -5.08 -9.35 14.59
CA PRO A 159 -4.45 -8.11 15.03
C PRO A 159 -2.94 -8.04 14.71
N ALA A 160 -2.24 -9.17 14.71
CA ALA A 160 -0.83 -9.23 14.33
C ALA A 160 -0.59 -8.81 12.88
N HIS A 161 -1.53 -9.14 11.97
CA HIS A 161 -1.45 -8.71 10.57
C HIS A 161 -1.67 -7.20 10.44
N GLY A 162 -2.67 -6.66 11.15
CA GLY A 162 -2.89 -5.22 11.23
C GLY A 162 -1.67 -4.47 11.76
N ALA A 163 -1.03 -5.01 12.82
CA ALA A 163 0.20 -4.46 13.38
C ALA A 163 1.38 -4.50 12.40
N ALA A 164 1.53 -5.58 11.61
CA ALA A 164 2.58 -5.67 10.59
C ALA A 164 2.37 -4.62 9.48
N LEU A 165 1.14 -4.42 9.03
CA LEU A 165 0.80 -3.36 8.06
C LEU A 165 1.02 -1.96 8.64
N ALA A 166 0.66 -1.73 9.90
CA ALA A 166 0.93 -0.49 10.62
C ALA A 166 2.43 -0.21 10.69
N GLY A 167 3.23 -1.19 11.11
CA GLY A 167 4.69 -1.08 11.18
C GLY A 167 5.32 -0.74 9.83
N THR A 168 4.91 -1.45 8.76
CA THR A 168 5.38 -1.18 7.40
C THR A 168 5.03 0.24 6.96
N SER A 169 3.82 0.71 7.25
CA SER A 169 3.35 2.05 6.89
C SER A 169 4.08 3.15 7.69
N VAL A 170 4.33 2.91 8.98
CA VAL A 170 5.09 3.83 9.84
C VAL A 170 6.53 3.95 9.34
N VAL A 171 7.19 2.83 9.03
CA VAL A 171 8.55 2.85 8.46
C VAL A 171 8.58 3.61 7.14
N ALA A 172 7.62 3.36 6.25
CA ALA A 172 7.52 4.08 4.98
C ALA A 172 7.30 5.58 5.18
N ALA A 173 6.43 5.98 6.11
CA ALA A 173 6.19 7.38 6.45
C ALA A 173 7.44 8.05 7.03
N LEU A 174 8.14 7.37 7.96
CA LEU A 174 9.37 7.86 8.56
C LEU A 174 10.46 8.06 7.50
N LEU A 175 10.65 7.09 6.61
CA LEU A 175 11.57 7.22 5.49
C LEU A 175 11.18 8.40 4.57
N GLY A 176 9.88 8.60 4.33
CA GLY A 176 9.38 9.73 3.56
C GLY A 176 9.71 11.10 4.18
N VAL A 177 9.72 11.18 5.52
CA VAL A 177 10.09 12.42 6.24
C VAL A 177 11.61 12.63 6.28
N LEU A 178 12.39 11.55 6.42
CA LEU A 178 13.84 11.61 6.54
C LEU A 178 14.55 11.85 5.20
N VAL A 179 13.94 11.44 4.10
CA VAL A 179 14.51 11.56 2.76
C VAL A 179 14.07 12.86 2.11
N THR A 180 14.90 13.39 1.20
CA THR A 180 14.59 14.61 0.46
C THR A 180 13.24 14.51 -0.27
N PRO A 181 12.47 15.61 -0.40
CA PRO A 181 11.15 15.63 -1.04
C PRO A 181 11.11 14.99 -2.44
N VAL A 182 12.23 15.02 -3.15
CA VAL A 182 12.38 14.41 -4.49
C VAL A 182 12.27 12.87 -4.44
N ALA A 183 12.65 12.23 -3.34
CA ALA A 183 12.60 10.77 -3.22
C ALA A 183 11.24 10.26 -2.68
N VAL A 184 10.39 11.12 -2.15
CA VAL A 184 9.06 10.74 -1.64
C VAL A 184 8.21 10.03 -2.70
N PRO A 185 8.14 10.50 -3.96
CA PRO A 185 7.42 9.80 -5.02
C PRO A 185 7.94 8.39 -5.28
N ILE A 186 9.25 8.22 -5.27
CA ILE A 186 9.89 6.90 -5.47
C ILE A 186 9.54 5.97 -4.30
N LEU A 187 9.66 6.45 -3.07
CA LEU A 187 9.32 5.71 -1.86
C LEU A 187 7.84 5.29 -1.81
N ALA A 188 6.93 6.09 -2.37
CA ALA A 188 5.52 5.75 -2.42
C ALA A 188 5.26 4.46 -3.20
N GLY A 189 5.93 4.23 -4.33
CA GLY A 189 5.85 2.99 -5.09
C GLY A 189 6.35 1.77 -4.31
N TYR A 190 7.51 1.91 -3.67
CA TYR A 190 8.07 0.85 -2.82
C TYR A 190 7.23 0.56 -1.57
N ALA A 191 6.66 1.59 -0.94
CA ALA A 191 5.75 1.42 0.19
C ALA A 191 4.50 0.63 -0.21
N LEU A 192 3.90 0.94 -1.37
CA LEU A 192 2.78 0.19 -1.92
C LEU A 192 3.14 -1.29 -2.15
N ALA A 193 4.28 -1.56 -2.77
CA ALA A 193 4.75 -2.93 -3.00
C ALA A 193 5.01 -3.67 -1.68
N ALA A 194 5.63 -3.02 -0.69
CA ALA A 194 5.90 -3.60 0.62
C ALA A 194 4.60 -4.00 1.36
N VAL A 195 3.61 -3.11 1.38
CA VAL A 195 2.30 -3.39 1.99
C VAL A 195 1.61 -4.58 1.31
N HIS A 196 1.64 -4.66 -0.03
CA HIS A 196 1.11 -5.81 -0.77
C HIS A 196 1.90 -7.10 -0.51
N ALA A 197 3.22 -7.04 -0.39
CA ALA A 197 4.05 -8.18 -0.07
C ALA A 197 3.74 -8.74 1.33
N VAL A 198 3.58 -7.88 2.33
CA VAL A 198 3.17 -8.26 3.69
C VAL A 198 1.78 -8.91 3.68
N ALA A 199 0.83 -8.33 2.95
CA ALA A 199 -0.52 -8.87 2.84
C ALA A 199 -0.56 -10.26 2.15
N ARG A 200 0.30 -10.52 1.17
CA ARG A 200 0.38 -11.82 0.48
C ARG A 200 0.99 -12.93 1.32
N ARG A 201 1.95 -12.63 2.19
CA ARG A 201 2.57 -13.66 3.07
C ARG A 201 1.54 -14.39 3.91
N ARG A 202 0.50 -13.69 4.33
CA ARG A 202 -0.58 -14.28 5.10
C ARG A 202 -1.34 -15.36 4.32
N SER A 203 -1.73 -15.10 3.07
CA SER A 203 -2.51 -16.05 2.27
C SER A 203 -1.75 -17.35 1.99
N VAL A 204 -0.42 -17.29 1.92
CA VAL A 204 0.43 -18.48 1.77
C VAL A 204 0.44 -19.31 3.06
N VAL A 205 0.63 -18.66 4.21
CA VAL A 205 0.66 -19.37 5.52
C VAL A 205 -0.69 -20.00 5.83
N GLU A 206 -1.80 -19.33 5.53
CA GLU A 206 -3.15 -19.88 5.72
C GLU A 206 -3.42 -21.10 4.82
N ALA A 207 -2.89 -21.07 3.59
CA ALA A 207 -3.01 -22.19 2.65
C ALA A 207 -2.16 -23.41 3.05
N GLU A 208 -1.05 -23.23 3.78
CA GLU A 208 -0.21 -24.31 4.28
C GLU A 208 -0.78 -24.95 5.56
N LEU A 209 -1.68 -24.27 6.28
CA LEU A 209 -2.28 -24.74 7.53
C LEU A 209 -3.66 -25.38 7.36
N SER A 210 -4.26 -25.29 6.17
CA SER A 210 -5.57 -25.86 5.82
C SER A 210 -5.46 -27.17 5.05
#